data_06a67b81f8c8be681bbe19d6fcec0131
#
_entry.id   06a67b81f8c8be681bbe19d6fcec0131
#
_cell.length_a   1.000
_cell.length_b   1.000
_cell.length_c   1.000
_cell.angle_alpha   90.00
_cell.angle_beta   90.00
_cell.angle_gamma   90.00
#
_symmetry.space_group_name_H-M   'P 1'
#
loop_
_entity.id
_entity.type
_entity.pdbx_description
1 polymer ?
#
loop_
_entity_poly.entity_id
_entity_poly.type
_entity_poly.pdbx_seq_one_letter_code
_entity_poly.pdbx_strand_id
1 'polypeptide(L)'
;IPETYVKNDFVKLELCKRISLIKNEDEYNDIVDELIDRFGDIPDETMNLLDVALLRANANICFITRIWYKDGDLRFVMYNRADINVDGIDELVKSYSGRMKFVMGAKPEFILKLGREEKNDLLRKAEFVVADMSQMLIMTHSEEDSVDNKA
;
A
#
# COMPACT_ATOMS: atom_id res chain seq x y z
N ILE A 1 9.02 -11.88 13.24
CA ILE A 1 9.65 -11.20 14.39
C ILE A 1 10.71 -12.12 14.99
N PRO A 2 11.98 -11.69 15.08
CA PRO A 2 13.06 -12.51 15.61
C PRO A 2 12.84 -12.84 17.10
N GLU A 3 13.26 -14.05 17.50
CA GLU A 3 13.21 -14.48 18.91
C GLU A 3 14.13 -13.63 19.81
N THR A 4 15.20 -13.10 19.24
CA THR A 4 16.11 -12.19 19.94
C THR A 4 15.48 -10.85 20.30
N TYR A 5 14.43 -10.46 19.56
CA TYR A 5 13.72 -9.21 19.79
C TYR A 5 12.52 -9.39 20.72
N VAL A 6 11.66 -10.35 20.43
CA VAL A 6 10.51 -10.72 21.28
C VAL A 6 10.65 -12.19 21.67
N LYS A 7 11.04 -12.44 22.91
CA LYS A 7 11.36 -13.79 23.40
C LYS A 7 10.14 -14.64 23.73
N ASN A 8 9.04 -14.00 24.13
CA ASN A 8 7.82 -14.69 24.51
C ASN A 8 6.99 -15.01 23.28
N ASP A 9 6.78 -16.28 22.98
CA ASP A 9 6.06 -16.73 21.79
C ASP A 9 4.59 -16.27 21.77
N PHE A 10 3.97 -16.17 22.93
CA PHE A 10 2.60 -15.70 23.07
C PHE A 10 2.46 -14.23 22.70
N VAL A 11 3.38 -13.41 23.22
CA VAL A 11 3.45 -11.98 22.90
C VAL A 11 3.76 -11.77 21.42
N LYS A 12 4.69 -12.56 20.88
CA LYS A 12 5.05 -12.53 19.47
C LYS A 12 3.84 -12.79 18.57
N LEU A 13 3.06 -13.83 18.88
CA LEU A 13 1.86 -14.19 18.12
C LEU A 13 0.80 -13.08 18.19
N GLU A 14 0.59 -12.51 19.37
CA GLU A 14 -0.31 -11.38 19.57
C GLU A 14 0.11 -10.16 18.74
N LEU A 15 1.39 -9.82 18.75
CA LEU A 15 1.93 -8.72 17.94
C LEU A 15 1.77 -8.98 16.44
N CYS A 16 2.08 -10.17 15.97
CA CYS A 16 1.88 -10.55 14.57
C CYS A 16 0.42 -10.40 14.14
N LYS A 17 -0.50 -10.79 14.99
CA LYS A 17 -1.94 -10.64 14.73
C LYS A 17 -2.34 -9.16 14.67
N ARG A 18 -1.89 -8.35 15.59
CA ARG A 18 -2.16 -6.91 15.61
C ARG A 18 -1.58 -6.21 14.38
N ILE A 19 -0.35 -6.55 13.99
CA ILE A 19 0.29 -6.03 12.78
C ILE A 19 -0.54 -6.38 11.53
N SER A 20 -1.04 -7.61 11.44
CA SER A 20 -1.85 -8.04 10.30
C SER A 20 -3.20 -7.30 10.19
N LEU A 21 -3.64 -6.67 11.27
CA LEU A 21 -4.91 -5.93 11.33
C LEU A 21 -4.77 -4.42 11.16
N ILE A 22 -3.57 -3.91 10.92
CA ILE A 22 -3.32 -2.49 10.65
C ILE A 22 -4.18 -2.02 9.48
N LYS A 23 -4.92 -0.92 9.69
CA LYS A 23 -5.81 -0.34 8.68
C LYS A 23 -5.39 1.04 8.21
N ASN A 24 -4.55 1.73 8.98
CA ASN A 24 -4.13 3.09 8.70
C ASN A 24 -2.78 3.41 9.34
N GLU A 25 -2.27 4.58 9.02
CA GLU A 25 -0.98 5.06 9.52
C GLU A 25 -0.95 5.29 11.03
N ASP A 26 -2.07 5.71 11.62
CA ASP A 26 -2.15 5.93 13.07
C ASP A 26 -1.96 4.60 13.82
N GLU A 27 -2.64 3.55 13.38
CA GLU A 27 -2.48 2.21 13.98
C GLU A 27 -1.06 1.65 13.77
N TYR A 28 -0.46 1.92 12.60
CA TYR A 28 0.93 1.57 12.33
C TYR A 28 1.88 2.27 13.31
N ASN A 29 1.74 3.58 13.47
CA ASN A 29 2.58 4.36 14.38
C ASN A 29 2.41 3.93 15.83
N ASP A 30 1.20 3.63 16.27
CA ASP A 30 0.93 3.14 17.63
C ASP A 30 1.68 1.84 17.92
N ILE A 31 1.72 0.91 16.96
CA ILE A 31 2.46 -0.35 17.13
C ILE A 31 3.98 -0.11 17.11
N VAL A 32 4.46 0.76 16.23
CA VAL A 32 5.88 1.13 16.17
C VAL A 32 6.34 1.71 17.51
N ASP A 33 5.59 2.65 18.06
CA ASP A 33 5.90 3.29 19.33
C ASP A 33 5.89 2.28 20.49
N GLU A 34 4.90 1.38 20.52
CA GLU A 34 4.82 0.32 21.52
C GLU A 34 6.01 -0.64 21.43
N LEU A 35 6.41 -1.04 20.22
CA LEU A 35 7.55 -1.94 20.03
C LEU A 35 8.86 -1.31 20.50
N ILE A 36 9.09 -0.06 20.16
CA ILE A 36 10.28 0.69 20.61
C ILE A 36 10.28 0.81 22.13
N ASP A 37 9.15 1.12 22.73
CA ASP A 37 8.99 1.32 24.16
C ASP A 37 9.24 0.02 24.96
N ARG A 38 8.74 -1.11 24.44
CA ARG A 38 8.82 -2.40 25.15
C ARG A 38 10.09 -3.19 24.85
N PHE A 39 10.60 -3.09 23.64
CA PHE A 39 11.65 -3.99 23.13
C PHE A 39 12.88 -3.28 22.55
N GLY A 40 12.85 -1.95 22.45
CA GLY A 40 13.94 -1.16 21.87
C GLY A 40 13.87 -1.07 20.35
N ASP A 41 15.00 -0.81 19.73
CA ASP A 41 15.09 -0.61 18.27
C ASP A 41 14.52 -1.79 17.49
N ILE A 42 13.65 -1.48 16.54
CA ILE A 42 12.95 -2.49 15.75
C ILE A 42 13.90 -3.07 14.70
N PRO A 43 14.07 -4.40 14.62
CA PRO A 43 14.87 -5.03 13.57
C PRO A 43 14.26 -4.80 12.19
N ASP A 44 15.10 -4.77 11.16
CA ASP A 44 14.68 -4.53 9.77
C ASP A 44 13.60 -5.52 9.31
N GLU A 45 13.70 -6.78 9.71
CA GLU A 45 12.70 -7.81 9.38
C GLU A 45 11.31 -7.47 9.94
N THR A 46 11.27 -6.92 11.14
CA THR A 46 10.01 -6.52 11.78
C THR A 46 9.48 -5.23 11.17
N MET A 47 10.38 -4.27 10.85
CA MET A 47 9.98 -3.07 10.11
C MET A 47 9.38 -3.43 8.75
N ASN A 48 9.99 -4.34 8.01
CA ASN A 48 9.45 -4.81 6.74
C ASN A 48 8.05 -5.42 6.89
N LEU A 49 7.82 -6.18 7.94
CA LEU A 49 6.50 -6.75 8.24
C LEU A 49 5.45 -5.66 8.48
N LEU A 50 5.79 -4.63 9.24
CA LEU A 50 4.94 -3.47 9.48
C LEU A 50 4.64 -2.70 8.20
N ASP A 51 5.68 -2.44 7.40
CA ASP A 51 5.55 -1.71 6.13
C ASP A 51 4.68 -2.45 5.13
N VAL A 52 4.81 -3.77 5.04
CA VAL A 52 3.93 -4.60 4.19
C VAL A 52 2.48 -4.54 4.66
N ALA A 53 2.24 -4.54 5.97
CA ALA A 53 0.89 -4.44 6.51
C ALA A 53 0.25 -3.08 6.19
N LEU A 54 1.00 -2.00 6.33
CA LEU A 54 0.52 -0.66 5.96
C LEU A 54 0.28 -0.54 4.45
N LEU A 55 1.20 -1.06 3.64
CA LEU A 55 1.02 -1.10 2.18
C LEU A 55 -0.27 -1.83 1.79
N ARG A 56 -0.54 -2.97 2.41
CA ARG A 56 -1.78 -3.73 2.18
C ARG A 56 -3.01 -2.89 2.52
N ALA A 57 -3.00 -2.21 3.65
CA ALA A 57 -4.10 -1.35 4.07
C ALA A 57 -4.34 -0.21 3.07
N ASN A 58 -3.28 0.48 2.65
CA ASN A 58 -3.35 1.56 1.68
C ASN A 58 -3.79 1.07 0.28
N ALA A 59 -3.32 -0.09 -0.13
CA ALA A 59 -3.72 -0.72 -1.38
C ALA A 59 -5.22 -1.06 -1.38
N ASN A 60 -5.75 -1.56 -0.28
CA ASN A 60 -7.18 -1.84 -0.13
C ASN A 60 -8.05 -0.60 -0.30
N ILE A 61 -7.61 0.55 0.20
CA ILE A 61 -8.30 1.83 0.00
C ILE A 61 -8.37 2.20 -1.50
N CYS A 62 -7.36 1.82 -2.26
CA CYS A 62 -7.28 2.04 -3.71
C CYS A 62 -7.94 0.91 -4.53
N PHE A 63 -8.65 0.00 -3.88
CA PHE A 63 -9.27 -1.18 -4.51
C PHE A 63 -8.26 -2.14 -5.16
N ILE A 64 -7.01 -2.11 -4.72
CA ILE A 64 -5.97 -3.03 -5.16
C ILE A 64 -6.05 -4.30 -4.31
N THR A 65 -6.25 -5.45 -4.97
CA THR A 65 -6.40 -6.75 -4.31
C THR A 65 -5.11 -7.57 -4.29
N ARG A 66 -4.18 -7.27 -5.19
CA ARG A 66 -2.92 -7.97 -5.30
C ARG A 66 -1.84 -7.07 -5.90
N ILE A 67 -0.65 -7.12 -5.32
CA ILE A 67 0.57 -6.52 -5.87
C ILE A 67 1.58 -7.64 -6.05
N TRP A 68 2.12 -7.78 -7.26
CA TRP A 68 3.10 -8.82 -7.55
C TRP A 68 4.07 -8.41 -8.65
N TYR A 69 5.22 -9.05 -8.66
CA TYR A 69 6.30 -8.77 -9.60
C TYR A 69 6.64 -10.01 -10.42
N LYS A 70 6.77 -9.82 -11.73
CA LYS A 70 7.22 -10.88 -12.64
C LYS A 70 7.86 -10.27 -13.88
N ASP A 71 9.04 -10.77 -14.26
CA ASP A 71 9.73 -10.46 -15.51
C ASP A 71 9.90 -8.95 -15.77
N GLY A 72 10.27 -8.20 -14.75
CA GLY A 72 10.48 -6.76 -14.83
C GLY A 72 9.24 -5.90 -14.67
N ASP A 73 8.07 -6.50 -14.53
CA ASP A 73 6.80 -5.80 -14.38
C ASP A 73 6.27 -5.89 -12.95
N LEU A 74 6.03 -4.73 -12.33
CA LEU A 74 5.31 -4.62 -11.08
C LEU A 74 3.83 -4.41 -11.39
N ARG A 75 2.99 -5.34 -10.93
CA ARG A 75 1.57 -5.40 -11.27
C ARG A 75 0.68 -5.12 -10.08
N PHE A 76 -0.32 -4.28 -10.29
CA PHE A 76 -1.31 -3.87 -9.29
C PHE A 76 -2.69 -4.29 -9.80
N VAL A 77 -3.21 -5.40 -9.28
CA VAL A 77 -4.50 -5.95 -9.69
C VAL A 77 -5.62 -5.28 -8.92
N MET A 78 -6.60 -4.74 -9.63
CA MET A 78 -7.75 -4.06 -9.05
C MET A 78 -8.95 -4.97 -8.92
N TYR A 79 -9.82 -4.62 -7.96
CA TYR A 79 -11.16 -5.16 -7.88
C TYR A 79 -12.00 -4.66 -9.07
N ASN A 80 -12.70 -5.56 -9.75
CA ASN A 80 -13.42 -5.26 -11.00
C ASN A 80 -14.59 -4.28 -10.88
N ARG A 81 -15.06 -4.03 -9.65
CA ARG A 81 -16.15 -3.07 -9.34
C ARG A 81 -15.64 -1.87 -8.54
N ALA A 82 -14.37 -1.53 -8.71
CA ALA A 82 -13.78 -0.41 -8.02
C ALA A 82 -14.47 0.91 -8.40
N ASP A 83 -14.87 1.66 -7.39
CA ASP A 83 -15.42 3.01 -7.56
C ASP A 83 -14.27 4.02 -7.54
N ILE A 84 -13.73 4.26 -8.72
CA ILE A 84 -12.56 5.12 -8.90
C ILE A 84 -12.83 6.25 -9.89
N ASN A 85 -12.04 7.31 -9.77
CA ASN A 85 -12.04 8.40 -10.71
C ASN A 85 -11.37 7.96 -12.03
N VAL A 86 -12.17 7.78 -13.07
CA VAL A 86 -11.71 7.30 -14.40
C VAL A 86 -10.71 8.28 -15.02
N ASP A 87 -10.91 9.58 -14.84
CA ASP A 87 -9.99 10.61 -15.33
C ASP A 87 -8.61 10.49 -14.65
N GLY A 88 -8.60 10.07 -13.39
CA GLY A 88 -7.38 9.82 -12.63
C GLY A 88 -6.54 8.68 -13.17
N ILE A 89 -7.13 7.67 -13.82
CA ILE A 89 -6.39 6.57 -14.46
C ILE A 89 -5.45 7.11 -15.53
N ASP A 90 -5.95 7.98 -16.38
CA ASP A 90 -5.16 8.57 -17.47
C ASP A 90 -4.03 9.45 -16.93
N GLU A 91 -4.32 10.27 -15.93
CA GLU A 91 -3.30 11.10 -15.25
C GLU A 91 -2.21 10.27 -14.59
N LEU A 92 -2.61 9.19 -13.89
CA LEU A 92 -1.67 8.29 -13.25
C LEU A 92 -0.73 7.63 -14.26
N VAL A 93 -1.29 7.07 -15.33
CA VAL A 93 -0.52 6.41 -16.38
C VAL A 93 0.45 7.38 -17.05
N LYS A 94 0.01 8.60 -17.35
CA LYS A 94 0.85 9.64 -17.95
C LYS A 94 1.98 10.09 -17.04
N SER A 95 1.75 10.12 -15.73
CA SER A 95 2.78 10.54 -14.76
C SER A 95 4.02 9.64 -14.73
N TYR A 96 3.92 8.41 -15.22
CA TYR A 96 5.02 7.45 -15.28
C TYR A 96 5.75 7.42 -16.63
N SER A 97 5.52 8.39 -17.50
CA SER A 97 6.31 8.62 -18.73
C SER A 97 6.43 7.41 -19.64
N GLY A 98 5.31 6.71 -19.89
CA GLY A 98 5.25 5.55 -20.75
C GLY A 98 5.70 4.21 -20.13
N ARG A 99 6.10 4.22 -18.87
CA ARG A 99 6.49 3.02 -18.13
C ARG A 99 5.30 2.28 -17.53
N MET A 100 4.16 2.92 -17.40
CA MET A 100 2.94 2.34 -16.85
C MET A 100 1.88 2.21 -17.92
N LYS A 101 1.14 1.10 -17.86
CA LYS A 101 -0.07 0.88 -18.66
C LYS A 101 -1.19 0.34 -17.79
N PHE A 102 -2.41 0.60 -18.20
CA PHE A 102 -3.62 0.06 -17.59
C PHE A 102 -4.28 -0.92 -18.54
N VAL A 103 -4.53 -2.14 -18.07
CA VAL A 103 -5.16 -3.21 -18.86
C VAL A 103 -6.56 -3.49 -18.32
N MET A 104 -7.55 -3.27 -19.15
CA MET A 104 -8.94 -3.61 -18.85
C MET A 104 -9.18 -5.11 -18.98
N GLY A 105 -10.08 -5.64 -18.17
CA GLY A 105 -10.46 -7.05 -18.21
C GLY A 105 -11.30 -7.43 -16.99
N ALA A 106 -11.50 -8.72 -16.79
CA ALA A 106 -12.21 -9.24 -15.62
C ALA A 106 -11.50 -8.86 -14.30
N LYS A 107 -10.18 -8.73 -14.35
CA LYS A 107 -9.34 -8.21 -13.28
C LYS A 107 -8.48 -7.08 -13.86
N PRO A 108 -8.96 -5.82 -13.83
CA PRO A 108 -8.17 -4.69 -14.32
C PRO A 108 -6.85 -4.58 -13.56
N GLU A 109 -5.78 -4.22 -14.26
CA GLU A 109 -4.49 -4.07 -13.60
C GLU A 109 -3.67 -2.91 -14.17
N PHE A 110 -2.90 -2.26 -13.27
CA PHE A 110 -1.82 -1.37 -13.65
C PHE A 110 -0.52 -2.16 -13.72
N ILE A 111 0.25 -1.96 -14.77
CA ILE A 111 1.52 -2.62 -14.98
C ILE A 111 2.61 -1.56 -15.11
N LEU A 112 3.54 -1.56 -14.17
CA LEU A 112 4.70 -0.66 -14.17
C LEU A 112 5.95 -1.43 -14.56
N LYS A 113 6.59 -1.02 -15.65
CA LYS A 113 7.85 -1.59 -16.07
C LYS A 113 8.99 -1.01 -15.21
N LEU A 114 9.73 -1.90 -14.54
CA LEU A 114 10.86 -1.51 -13.70
C LEU A 114 12.20 -1.66 -14.43
N GLY A 115 13.14 -0.73 -14.13
CA GLY A 115 14.53 -0.84 -14.52
C GLY A 115 15.28 -1.88 -13.66
N ARG A 116 16.51 -2.21 -14.07
CA ARG A 116 17.33 -3.23 -13.38
C ARG A 116 17.61 -2.92 -11.92
N GLU A 117 17.80 -1.66 -11.57
CA GLU A 117 18.09 -1.24 -10.19
C GLU A 117 16.83 -1.16 -9.32
N GLU A 118 15.70 -0.80 -9.90
CA GLU A 118 14.44 -0.61 -9.19
C GLU A 118 13.88 -1.91 -8.62
N LYS A 119 14.17 -3.05 -9.22
CA LYS A 119 13.73 -4.37 -8.73
C LYS A 119 14.31 -4.76 -7.38
N ASN A 120 15.38 -4.09 -6.94
CA ASN A 120 15.99 -4.34 -5.63
C ASN A 120 15.23 -3.68 -4.48
N ASP A 121 14.28 -2.80 -4.78
CA ASP A 121 13.48 -2.08 -3.78
C ASP A 121 11.99 -2.08 -4.15
N LEU A 122 11.44 -3.28 -4.32
CA LEU A 122 10.04 -3.48 -4.75
C LEU A 122 9.04 -2.91 -3.74
N LEU A 123 9.30 -3.06 -2.45
CA LEU A 123 8.42 -2.57 -1.40
C LEU A 123 8.27 -1.04 -1.47
N ARG A 124 9.38 -0.32 -1.54
CA ARG A 124 9.39 1.15 -1.68
C ARG A 124 8.69 1.61 -2.94
N LYS A 125 8.94 0.90 -4.04
CA LYS A 125 8.31 1.21 -5.32
C LYS A 125 6.79 1.01 -5.26
N ALA A 126 6.35 -0.09 -4.67
CA ALA A 126 4.93 -0.35 -4.46
C ALA A 126 4.28 0.69 -3.55
N GLU A 127 4.92 1.08 -2.45
CA GLU A 127 4.45 2.15 -1.56
C GLU A 127 4.27 3.46 -2.32
N PHE A 128 5.23 3.83 -3.13
CA PHE A 128 5.19 5.07 -3.92
C PHE A 128 4.03 5.07 -4.92
N VAL A 129 3.86 3.97 -5.65
CA VAL A 129 2.77 3.84 -6.64
C VAL A 129 1.40 3.87 -5.96
N VAL A 130 1.23 3.17 -4.85
CA VAL A 130 -0.03 3.16 -4.09
C VAL A 130 -0.35 4.55 -3.54
N ALA A 131 0.64 5.31 -3.09
CA ALA A 131 0.46 6.69 -2.67
C ALA A 131 -0.05 7.58 -3.82
N ASP A 132 0.51 7.44 -5.01
CA ASP A 132 0.03 8.15 -6.21
C ASP A 132 -1.40 7.73 -6.58
N MET A 133 -1.71 6.43 -6.51
CA MET A 133 -3.06 5.92 -6.74
C MET A 133 -4.07 6.52 -5.76
N SER A 134 -3.71 6.62 -4.50
CA SER A 134 -4.56 7.22 -3.47
C SER A 134 -4.92 8.67 -3.78
N GLN A 135 -3.99 9.43 -4.34
CA GLN A 135 -4.23 10.82 -4.71
C GLN A 135 -5.04 10.99 -5.99
N MET A 136 -4.81 10.13 -6.99
CA MET A 136 -5.36 10.32 -8.33
C MET A 136 -6.62 9.51 -8.61
N LEU A 137 -6.77 8.33 -7.99
CA LEU A 137 -7.88 7.42 -8.27
C LEU A 137 -9.04 7.54 -7.30
N ILE A 138 -8.77 7.92 -6.05
CA ILE A 138 -9.79 7.95 -5.01
C ILE A 138 -10.47 9.32 -4.99
N MET A 139 -11.79 9.32 -5.15
CA MET A 139 -12.61 10.52 -4.98
C MET A 139 -12.60 10.93 -3.52
N THR A 140 -12.16 12.16 -3.23
CA THR A 140 -12.25 12.72 -1.89
C THR A 140 -13.64 13.30 -1.69
N HIS A 141 -14.34 12.86 -0.64
CA HIS A 141 -15.67 13.38 -0.27
C HIS A 141 -15.68 14.88 0.06
N SER A 142 -14.52 15.50 0.16
CA SER A 142 -14.39 16.93 0.48
C SER A 142 -14.91 17.88 -0.61
N GLU A 143 -15.10 17.41 -1.83
CA GLU A 143 -15.67 18.23 -2.92
C GLU A 143 -17.20 18.20 -2.95
N GLU A 144 -17.83 17.10 -2.47
CA GLU A 144 -19.28 16.99 -2.40
C GLU A 144 -19.89 17.84 -1.27
N ASP A 145 -19.21 17.92 -0.13
CA ASP A 145 -19.68 18.73 1.00
C ASP A 145 -19.63 20.24 0.74
N SER A 146 -18.82 20.69 -0.20
CA SER A 146 -18.73 22.12 -0.55
C SER A 146 -19.81 22.59 -1.53
N VAL A 147 -20.45 21.67 -2.25
CA VAL A 147 -21.52 21.97 -3.21
C VAL A 147 -22.89 22.03 -2.54
N ASP A 148 -23.13 21.21 -1.52
CA ASP A 148 -24.41 21.17 -0.78
C ASP A 148 -24.59 22.35 0.19
N ASN A 149 -23.52 23.06 0.55
CA ASN A 149 -23.59 24.24 1.43
C ASN A 149 -23.81 25.57 0.70
N LYS A 150 -23.98 25.57 -0.61
CA LYS A 150 -24.24 26.78 -1.43
C LYS A 150 -25.65 26.86 -2.02
N ALA A 151 -26.50 25.96 -1.63
CA ALA A 151 -27.90 26.00 -2.02
C ALA A 151 -28.75 26.77 -1.03
#